data_c7c162887d942b8c2fdd46200f34c583
#
_entry.id   c7c162887d942b8c2fdd46200f34c583
#
_cell.length_a   1.000
_cell.length_b   1.000
_cell.length_c   1.000
_cell.angle_alpha   90.00
_cell.angle_beta   90.00
_cell.angle_gamma   90.00
#
_symmetry.space_group_name_H-M   'P 1'
#
loop_
_entity.id
_entity.type
_entity.pdbx_description
1 polymer ?
#
loop_
_entity_poly.entity_id
_entity_poly.type
_entity_poly.pdbx_seq_one_letter_code
_entity_poly.pdbx_strand_id
1 'polypeptide(L)'
;MEDSDANLSSGETLADQFLRVKQETNKSHVQEFGDLSIASSEPTSNFQGKTDKKSTAASVAAAVAPTRAIVDARAASAVDSTIALPSADAELASAYARFVKSDSKAAGEELIRGVQDRIASKERFEKIAVAVTGHAPSGVHTVNTHLDCHYQAHKAYITSCGEWTVGALKHSATLAELCAATAGDARSIIAAIRETCSA
;
A
#
# COMPACT_ATOMS: atom_id res chain seq x y z
N MET A 1 -2.06 8.51 14.49
CA MET A 1 -1.02 9.48 14.12
C MET A 1 -1.40 10.90 14.48
N GLU A 2 -2.58 11.39 14.08
CA GLU A 2 -3.02 12.78 14.41
C GLU A 2 -3.12 13.05 15.91
N ASP A 3 -3.51 12.07 16.68
CA ASP A 3 -3.67 12.18 18.11
C ASP A 3 -2.35 12.18 18.87
N SER A 4 -1.39 11.38 18.45
CA SER A 4 -0.06 11.36 19.07
C SER A 4 0.71 12.65 18.82
N ASP A 5 0.50 13.31 17.67
CA ASP A 5 1.13 14.60 17.37
C ASP A 5 0.57 15.74 18.25
N ALA A 6 -0.70 15.64 18.65
CA ALA A 6 -1.33 16.60 19.55
C ALA A 6 -0.93 16.41 21.03
N ASN A 7 -0.55 15.20 21.41
CA ASN A 7 -0.34 14.79 22.80
C ASN A 7 1.13 14.44 23.14
N LEU A 8 2.09 14.79 22.28
CA LEU A 8 3.53 14.54 22.47
C LEU A 8 4.11 14.95 23.84
N SER A 9 3.45 15.88 24.52
CA SER A 9 3.85 16.38 25.86
C SER A 9 3.00 15.85 27.00
N SER A 10 1.95 15.06 26.74
CA SER A 10 0.94 14.70 27.74
C SER A 10 1.30 13.50 28.60
N GLY A 11 2.40 12.79 28.29
CA GLY A 11 2.76 11.55 28.98
C GLY A 11 1.80 10.38 28.66
N GLU A 12 1.03 10.47 27.58
CA GLU A 12 0.14 9.42 27.12
C GLU A 12 0.90 8.10 26.96
N THR A 13 0.39 7.03 27.56
CA THR A 13 0.99 5.71 27.49
C THR A 13 0.56 4.96 26.23
N LEU A 14 1.29 3.88 25.89
CA LEU A 14 0.86 2.98 24.80
C LEU A 14 -0.51 2.36 25.09
N ALA A 15 -0.84 2.10 26.38
CA ALA A 15 -2.14 1.58 26.78
C ALA A 15 -3.27 2.60 26.51
N ASP A 16 -3.04 3.88 26.78
CA ASP A 16 -4.02 4.94 26.50
C ASP A 16 -4.27 5.05 25.00
N GLN A 17 -3.20 5.01 24.20
CA GLN A 17 -3.29 5.02 22.74
C GLN A 17 -4.04 3.80 22.20
N PHE A 18 -3.75 2.61 22.73
CA PHE A 18 -4.46 1.39 22.35
C PHE A 18 -5.96 1.48 22.61
N LEU A 19 -6.36 1.95 23.80
CA LEU A 19 -7.77 2.10 24.14
C LEU A 19 -8.49 3.06 23.19
N ARG A 20 -7.85 4.15 22.80
CA ARG A 20 -8.40 5.11 21.86
C ARG A 20 -8.55 4.52 20.46
N VAL A 21 -7.49 3.89 19.94
CA VAL A 21 -7.54 3.21 18.63
C VAL A 21 -8.63 2.13 18.61
N LYS A 22 -8.78 1.39 19.73
CA LYS A 22 -9.83 0.38 19.86
C LYS A 22 -11.24 0.96 19.83
N GLN A 23 -11.45 2.14 20.42
CA GLN A 23 -12.75 2.83 20.39
C GLN A 23 -13.08 3.38 19.00
N GLU A 24 -12.08 3.89 18.27
CA GLU A 24 -12.26 4.49 16.95
C GLU A 24 -12.33 3.45 15.83
N THR A 25 -11.85 2.23 16.07
CA THR A 25 -11.82 1.16 15.08
C THR A 25 -13.07 0.30 15.18
N ASN A 26 -14.02 0.53 14.30
CA ASN A 26 -15.31 -0.15 14.31
C ASN A 26 -15.46 -1.32 13.29
N LYS A 27 -14.48 -1.50 12.39
CA LYS A 27 -14.54 -2.52 11.33
C LYS A 27 -13.52 -3.65 11.46
N SER A 28 -12.62 -3.58 12.45
CA SER A 28 -11.64 -4.62 12.73
C SER A 28 -11.39 -4.74 14.23
N HIS A 29 -10.80 -5.87 14.66
CA HIS A 29 -10.42 -6.07 16.05
C HIS A 29 -8.97 -5.62 16.24
N VAL A 30 -8.78 -4.57 17.06
CA VAL A 30 -7.45 -4.14 17.49
C VAL A 30 -6.97 -5.08 18.58
N GLN A 31 -5.77 -5.63 18.44
CA GLN A 31 -5.17 -6.58 19.36
C GLN A 31 -3.78 -6.14 19.79
N GLU A 32 -3.39 -6.49 21.00
CA GLU A 32 -2.05 -6.29 21.55
C GLU A 32 -1.34 -7.63 21.63
N PHE A 33 -0.07 -7.66 21.29
CA PHE A 33 0.77 -8.86 21.35
C PHE A 33 2.12 -8.52 22.01
N GLY A 34 2.71 -9.51 22.67
CA GLY A 34 4.02 -9.37 23.27
C GLY A 34 3.97 -9.09 24.77
N ASP A 35 4.94 -8.37 25.28
CA ASP A 35 5.00 -7.99 26.70
C ASP A 35 4.11 -6.78 26.97
N LEU A 36 2.93 -7.04 27.54
CA LEU A 36 1.95 -6.02 27.83
C LEU A 36 2.34 -5.11 29.02
N SER A 37 3.40 -5.44 29.77
CA SER A 37 3.84 -4.60 30.87
C SER A 37 4.39 -3.24 30.40
N ILE A 38 4.94 -3.20 29.19
CA ILE A 38 5.44 -1.94 28.59
C ILE A 38 4.31 -0.98 28.20
N ALA A 39 3.12 -1.50 27.94
CA ALA A 39 1.99 -0.69 27.49
C ALA A 39 1.56 0.36 28.52
N SER A 40 1.63 0.03 29.81
CA SER A 40 1.26 0.93 30.90
C SER A 40 2.45 1.75 31.48
N SER A 41 3.70 1.28 31.26
CA SER A 41 4.88 1.92 31.83
C SER A 41 5.55 2.92 30.90
N GLU A 42 5.41 2.74 29.58
CA GLU A 42 6.14 3.53 28.61
C GLU A 42 5.25 4.58 27.92
N PRO A 43 5.66 5.84 27.91
CA PRO A 43 4.95 6.88 27.16
C PRO A 43 5.17 6.70 25.65
N THR A 44 4.15 6.99 24.87
CA THR A 44 4.15 6.93 23.41
C THR A 44 5.30 7.73 22.79
N SER A 45 5.69 8.85 23.42
CA SER A 45 6.77 9.73 22.97
C SER A 45 8.15 9.03 22.91
N ASN A 46 8.37 7.95 23.67
CA ASN A 46 9.62 7.19 23.62
C ASN A 46 9.81 6.43 22.30
N PHE A 47 8.72 6.18 21.57
CA PHE A 47 8.70 5.42 20.31
C PHE A 47 8.58 6.31 19.07
N GLN A 48 8.26 7.59 19.23
CA GLN A 48 8.05 8.54 18.13
C GLN A 48 9.31 9.30 17.68
N GLY A 49 10.45 9.04 18.30
CA GLY A 49 11.70 9.76 18.05
C GLY A 49 11.78 11.10 18.81
N LYS A 50 12.98 11.62 18.92
CA LYS A 50 13.20 12.92 19.56
C LYS A 50 12.77 14.02 18.59
N THR A 51 11.72 14.73 18.91
CA THR A 51 11.48 16.04 18.32
C THR A 51 12.58 16.98 18.82
N ASP A 52 13.41 17.48 17.89
CA ASP A 52 14.32 18.56 18.24
C ASP A 52 13.49 19.69 18.87
N LYS A 53 13.87 20.11 20.08
CA LYS A 53 13.16 21.13 20.89
C LYS A 53 12.99 22.51 20.19
N LYS A 54 13.36 22.60 18.90
CA LYS A 54 13.19 23.79 18.05
C LYS A 54 11.99 23.72 17.10
N SER A 55 11.30 22.59 16.99
CA SER A 55 10.01 22.59 16.29
C SER A 55 8.96 23.13 17.28
N THR A 56 8.79 24.43 17.31
CA THR A 56 7.72 25.06 18.06
C THR A 56 6.38 24.52 17.56
N ALA A 57 5.39 24.37 18.44
CA ALA A 57 4.03 23.94 18.08
C ALA A 57 3.47 24.72 16.86
N ALA A 58 3.96 25.94 16.63
CA ALA A 58 3.68 26.75 15.45
C ALA A 58 4.28 26.18 14.15
N SER A 59 5.50 25.56 14.18
CA SER A 59 6.10 24.97 12.97
C SER A 59 5.47 23.63 12.61
N VAL A 60 5.05 22.85 13.60
CA VAL A 60 4.28 21.62 13.39
C VAL A 60 2.88 21.95 12.87
N ALA A 61 2.21 22.95 13.47
CA ALA A 61 0.92 23.43 12.97
C ALA A 61 1.03 23.99 11.54
N ALA A 62 2.11 24.69 11.21
CA ALA A 62 2.35 25.18 9.83
C ALA A 62 2.68 24.05 8.84
N ALA A 63 3.34 22.97 9.27
CA ALA A 63 3.61 21.81 8.45
C ALA A 63 2.37 20.92 8.25
N VAL A 64 1.49 20.84 9.26
CA VAL A 64 0.24 20.05 9.24
C VAL A 64 -0.95 20.84 8.68
N ALA A 65 -0.93 22.18 8.75
CA ALA A 65 -2.00 23.02 8.22
C ALA A 65 -2.37 22.73 6.76
N PRO A 66 -1.41 22.49 5.83
CA PRO A 66 -1.76 22.11 4.47
C PRO A 66 -2.42 20.74 4.38
N THR A 67 -2.02 19.77 5.21
CA THR A 67 -2.63 18.44 5.26
C THR A 67 -4.04 18.51 5.82
N ARG A 68 -4.26 19.33 6.84
CA ARG A 68 -5.58 19.60 7.42
C ARG A 68 -6.50 20.32 6.45
N ALA A 69 -5.99 21.30 5.70
CA ALA A 69 -6.74 21.98 4.65
C ALA A 69 -7.13 21.02 3.50
N ILE A 70 -6.34 20.01 3.20
CA ILE A 70 -6.67 18.97 2.21
C ILE A 70 -7.74 18.03 2.75
N VAL A 71 -7.66 17.66 4.03
CA VAL A 71 -8.70 16.85 4.71
C VAL A 71 -10.00 17.64 4.80
N ASP A 72 -9.93 18.91 5.17
CA ASP A 72 -11.10 19.79 5.26
C ASP A 72 -11.69 20.13 3.88
N ALA A 73 -10.85 20.30 2.85
CA ALA A 73 -11.30 20.47 1.46
C ALA A 73 -11.89 19.18 0.88
N ARG A 74 -11.43 18.01 1.31
CA ARG A 74 -12.05 16.70 0.99
C ARG A 74 -13.37 16.50 1.72
N ALA A 75 -13.48 16.97 2.94
CA ALA A 75 -14.75 16.97 3.69
C ALA A 75 -15.78 17.95 3.10
N ALA A 76 -15.30 19.04 2.48
CA ALA A 76 -16.15 20.04 1.84
C ALA A 76 -16.53 19.69 0.39
N SER A 77 -15.68 18.94 -0.34
CA SER A 77 -16.09 18.31 -1.59
C SER A 77 -16.68 16.96 -1.23
N ALA A 78 -17.97 16.80 -1.39
CA ALA A 78 -18.73 15.58 -1.14
C ALA A 78 -18.29 14.40 -2.06
N VAL A 79 -17.01 14.09 -2.09
CA VAL A 79 -16.50 12.80 -2.48
C VAL A 79 -16.74 11.90 -1.28
N ASP A 80 -17.72 11.05 -1.43
CA ASP A 80 -18.14 10.03 -0.49
C ASP A 80 -16.91 9.42 0.23
N SER A 81 -16.69 9.82 1.49
CA SER A 81 -15.57 9.38 2.32
C SER A 81 -15.62 7.88 2.65
N THR A 82 -16.60 7.17 2.09
CA THR A 82 -16.79 5.73 2.22
C THR A 82 -16.00 4.92 1.18
N ILE A 83 -15.40 5.55 0.17
CA ILE A 83 -14.57 4.84 -0.81
C ILE A 83 -13.17 4.68 -0.24
N ALA A 84 -12.97 3.59 0.51
CA ALA A 84 -11.63 3.14 0.87
C ALA A 84 -10.85 2.81 -0.42
N LEU A 85 -9.76 3.53 -0.67
CA LEU A 85 -8.86 3.19 -1.78
C LEU A 85 -8.14 1.88 -1.45
N PRO A 86 -8.06 0.93 -2.39
CA PRO A 86 -7.19 -0.22 -2.23
C PRO A 86 -5.76 0.22 -1.92
N SER A 87 -5.08 -0.48 -1.01
CA SER A 87 -3.69 -0.14 -0.63
C SER A 87 -2.74 -0.06 -1.83
N ALA A 88 -2.98 -0.91 -2.84
CA ALA A 88 -2.24 -0.87 -4.11
C ALA A 88 -2.44 0.42 -4.92
N ASP A 89 -3.47 1.21 -4.64
CA ASP A 89 -3.76 2.47 -5.33
C ASP A 89 -3.27 3.70 -4.54
N ALA A 90 -2.82 3.52 -3.30
CA ALA A 90 -2.44 4.60 -2.40
C ALA A 90 -1.29 5.45 -2.94
N GLU A 91 -0.28 4.83 -3.57
CA GLU A 91 0.86 5.55 -4.14
C GLU A 91 0.45 6.44 -5.32
N LEU A 92 -0.35 5.91 -6.25
CA LEU A 92 -0.83 6.70 -7.39
C LEU A 92 -1.74 7.84 -6.92
N ALA A 93 -2.60 7.61 -5.94
CA ALA A 93 -3.42 8.65 -5.33
C ALA A 93 -2.56 9.73 -4.65
N SER A 94 -1.48 9.33 -3.98
CA SER A 94 -0.52 10.25 -3.37
C SER A 94 0.25 11.06 -4.43
N ALA A 95 0.68 10.43 -5.52
CA ALA A 95 1.34 11.12 -6.65
C ALA A 95 0.40 12.13 -7.30
N TYR A 96 -0.87 11.76 -7.50
CA TYR A 96 -1.89 12.67 -8.00
C TYR A 96 -2.13 13.86 -7.05
N ALA A 97 -2.25 13.60 -5.75
CA ALA A 97 -2.43 14.66 -4.76
C ALA A 97 -1.22 15.62 -4.71
N ARG A 98 0.01 15.09 -4.84
CA ARG A 98 1.22 15.93 -4.95
C ARG A 98 1.20 16.80 -6.22
N PHE A 99 0.83 16.23 -7.36
CA PHE A 99 0.74 16.98 -8.62
C PHE A 99 -0.28 18.12 -8.52
N VAL A 100 -1.51 17.82 -8.07
CA VAL A 100 -2.56 18.84 -7.91
C VAL A 100 -2.16 19.94 -6.94
N LYS A 101 -1.40 19.61 -5.88
CA LYS A 101 -0.96 20.59 -4.88
C LYS A 101 0.19 21.47 -5.34
N SER A 102 1.16 20.89 -6.05
CA SER A 102 2.41 21.58 -6.40
C SER A 102 2.39 22.19 -7.79
N ASP A 103 1.54 21.69 -8.69
CA ASP A 103 1.51 22.00 -10.12
C ASP A 103 2.92 21.99 -10.76
N SER A 104 3.82 21.16 -10.19
CA SER A 104 5.20 21.11 -10.64
C SER A 104 5.36 20.07 -11.75
N LYS A 105 6.24 20.37 -12.71
CA LYS A 105 6.59 19.45 -13.79
C LYS A 105 7.10 18.10 -13.25
N ALA A 106 7.91 18.12 -12.19
CA ALA A 106 8.46 16.90 -11.59
C ALA A 106 7.36 16.01 -11.00
N ALA A 107 6.37 16.58 -10.31
CA ALA A 107 5.24 15.83 -9.79
C ALA A 107 4.35 15.27 -10.90
N GLY A 108 4.21 16.01 -12.01
CA GLY A 108 3.51 15.53 -13.21
C GLY A 108 4.22 14.36 -13.86
N GLU A 109 5.54 14.42 -14.00
CA GLU A 109 6.35 13.32 -14.53
C GLU A 109 6.31 12.07 -13.65
N GLU A 110 6.30 12.24 -12.32
CA GLU A 110 6.14 11.14 -11.36
C GLU A 110 4.78 10.45 -11.52
N LEU A 111 3.72 11.23 -11.61
CA LEU A 111 2.36 10.71 -11.83
C LEU A 111 2.27 9.95 -13.16
N ILE A 112 2.79 10.51 -14.25
CA ILE A 112 2.78 9.86 -15.56
C ILE A 112 3.53 8.52 -15.50
N ARG A 113 4.72 8.47 -14.88
CA ARG A 113 5.46 7.21 -14.71
C ARG A 113 4.66 6.17 -13.94
N GLY A 114 3.98 6.55 -12.86
CA GLY A 114 3.14 5.64 -12.08
C GLY A 114 1.95 5.09 -12.88
N VAL A 115 1.33 5.93 -13.72
CA VAL A 115 0.25 5.49 -14.63
C VAL A 115 0.78 4.54 -15.69
N GLN A 116 1.91 4.88 -16.33
CA GLN A 116 2.55 4.05 -17.36
C GLN A 116 2.97 2.68 -16.80
N ASP A 117 3.56 2.66 -15.60
CA ASP A 117 3.92 1.41 -14.92
C ASP A 117 2.69 0.52 -14.69
N ARG A 118 1.56 1.09 -14.29
CA ARG A 118 0.32 0.33 -14.10
C ARG A 118 -0.22 -0.25 -15.40
N ILE A 119 -0.22 0.54 -16.47
CA ILE A 119 -0.70 0.07 -17.79
C ILE A 119 0.22 -1.05 -18.28
N ALA A 120 1.53 -0.85 -18.27
CA ALA A 120 2.49 -1.85 -18.71
C ALA A 120 2.42 -3.14 -17.88
N SER A 121 2.26 -2.99 -16.55
CA SER A 121 2.13 -4.15 -15.67
C SER A 121 0.83 -4.92 -15.95
N LYS A 122 -0.29 -4.24 -16.12
CA LYS A 122 -1.56 -4.87 -16.48
C LYS A 122 -1.43 -5.67 -17.78
N GLU A 123 -0.94 -5.05 -18.84
CA GLU A 123 -0.75 -5.71 -20.13
C GLU A 123 0.16 -6.94 -20.05
N ARG A 124 1.23 -6.83 -19.25
CA ARG A 124 2.17 -7.94 -19.04
C ARG A 124 1.48 -9.12 -18.36
N PHE A 125 0.75 -8.90 -17.28
CA PHE A 125 0.04 -9.97 -16.57
C PHE A 125 -1.12 -10.54 -17.38
N GLU A 126 -1.80 -9.74 -18.18
CA GLU A 126 -2.81 -10.22 -19.12
C GLU A 126 -2.19 -11.15 -20.17
N LYS A 127 -1.04 -10.79 -20.77
CA LYS A 127 -0.32 -11.64 -21.72
C LYS A 127 0.09 -12.97 -21.09
N ILE A 128 0.67 -12.93 -19.88
CA ILE A 128 1.05 -14.14 -19.15
C ILE A 128 -0.17 -15.03 -18.90
N ALA A 129 -1.28 -14.46 -18.44
CA ALA A 129 -2.49 -15.21 -18.15
C ALA A 129 -3.10 -15.84 -19.41
N VAL A 130 -3.19 -15.08 -20.50
CA VAL A 130 -3.69 -15.58 -21.79
C VAL A 130 -2.80 -16.71 -22.32
N ALA A 131 -1.47 -16.61 -22.20
CA ALA A 131 -0.55 -17.65 -22.63
C ALA A 131 -0.71 -18.96 -21.83
N VAL A 132 -1.10 -18.89 -20.56
CA VAL A 132 -1.27 -20.06 -19.69
C VAL A 132 -2.67 -20.65 -19.75
N THR A 133 -3.71 -19.81 -19.75
CA THR A 133 -5.12 -20.25 -19.60
C THR A 133 -5.99 -19.99 -20.82
N GLY A 134 -5.51 -19.22 -21.79
CA GLY A 134 -6.29 -18.79 -22.95
C GLY A 134 -7.20 -17.58 -22.72
N HIS A 135 -7.27 -17.05 -21.48
CA HIS A 135 -8.12 -15.89 -21.15
C HIS A 135 -7.42 -14.92 -20.18
N ALA A 136 -7.91 -13.71 -20.13
CA ALA A 136 -7.43 -12.70 -19.18
C ALA A 136 -7.71 -13.11 -17.73
N PRO A 137 -6.94 -12.59 -16.73
CA PRO A 137 -7.18 -12.88 -15.33
C PRO A 137 -8.58 -12.48 -14.91
N SER A 138 -9.20 -13.25 -14.03
CA SER A 138 -10.54 -12.96 -13.52
C SER A 138 -10.58 -11.76 -12.58
N GLY A 139 -9.44 -11.40 -11.99
CA GLY A 139 -9.33 -10.38 -10.96
C GLY A 139 -9.94 -10.79 -9.61
N VAL A 140 -10.40 -12.02 -9.50
CA VAL A 140 -10.93 -12.57 -8.26
C VAL A 140 -9.79 -13.03 -7.37
N HIS A 141 -9.75 -12.55 -6.13
CA HIS A 141 -8.79 -13.03 -5.14
C HIS A 141 -9.11 -14.48 -4.77
N THR A 142 -8.33 -15.41 -5.29
CA THR A 142 -8.38 -16.81 -4.88
C THR A 142 -7.44 -17.06 -3.71
N VAL A 143 -7.87 -17.91 -2.77
CA VAL A 143 -6.99 -18.39 -1.71
C VAL A 143 -5.86 -19.19 -2.35
N ASN A 144 -4.63 -18.74 -2.16
CA ASN A 144 -3.47 -19.44 -2.71
C ASN A 144 -3.17 -20.71 -1.92
N THR A 145 -3.53 -21.86 -2.47
CA THR A 145 -3.25 -23.17 -1.91
C THR A 145 -1.98 -23.83 -2.49
N HIS A 146 -1.40 -23.24 -3.54
CA HIS A 146 -0.23 -23.76 -4.26
C HIS A 146 1.00 -22.88 -4.03
N LEU A 147 1.47 -22.80 -2.77
CA LEU A 147 2.55 -21.90 -2.36
C LEU A 147 3.86 -22.12 -3.12
N ASP A 148 4.24 -23.37 -3.37
CA ASP A 148 5.46 -23.68 -4.11
C ASP A 148 5.40 -23.22 -5.58
N CYS A 149 4.26 -23.41 -6.25
CA CYS A 149 4.05 -22.87 -7.59
C CYS A 149 4.15 -21.34 -7.58
N HIS A 150 3.47 -20.68 -6.64
CA HIS A 150 3.49 -19.24 -6.52
C HIS A 150 4.90 -18.70 -6.28
N TYR A 151 5.66 -19.34 -5.39
CA TYR A 151 7.06 -18.96 -5.13
C TYR A 151 7.93 -19.09 -6.39
N GLN A 152 7.80 -20.20 -7.14
CA GLN A 152 8.55 -20.41 -8.36
C GLN A 152 8.18 -19.39 -9.45
N ALA A 153 6.90 -19.11 -9.63
CA ALA A 153 6.41 -18.10 -10.56
C ALA A 153 6.91 -16.69 -10.18
N HIS A 154 6.84 -16.33 -8.90
CA HIS A 154 7.35 -15.07 -8.38
C HIS A 154 8.86 -14.92 -8.62
N LYS A 155 9.64 -15.96 -8.33
CA LYS A 155 11.09 -15.98 -8.60
C LYS A 155 11.40 -15.84 -10.09
N ALA A 156 10.64 -16.53 -10.95
CA ALA A 156 10.79 -16.42 -12.40
C ALA A 156 10.48 -14.99 -12.90
N TYR A 157 9.44 -14.35 -12.33
CA TYR A 157 9.09 -12.97 -12.66
C TYR A 157 10.24 -12.02 -12.34
N ILE A 158 10.81 -12.05 -11.14
CA ILE A 158 11.94 -11.20 -10.76
C ILE A 158 13.14 -11.43 -11.68
N THR A 159 13.43 -12.70 -12.01
CA THR A 159 14.59 -13.04 -12.82
C THR A 159 14.44 -12.57 -14.27
N SER A 160 13.23 -12.60 -14.83
CA SER A 160 13.00 -12.34 -16.25
C SER A 160 12.47 -10.93 -16.54
N CYS A 161 11.65 -10.38 -15.64
CA CYS A 161 10.96 -9.11 -15.82
C CYS A 161 11.54 -7.99 -14.96
N GLY A 162 12.45 -8.31 -14.02
CA GLY A 162 13.03 -7.36 -13.07
C GLY A 162 12.26 -7.27 -11.76
N GLU A 163 12.60 -6.28 -10.95
CA GLU A 163 12.00 -6.09 -9.65
C GLU A 163 10.50 -5.76 -9.73
N TRP A 164 9.79 -6.08 -8.65
CA TRP A 164 8.38 -5.74 -8.54
C TRP A 164 8.21 -4.22 -8.40
N THR A 165 7.56 -3.65 -9.39
CA THR A 165 7.07 -2.27 -9.27
C THR A 165 5.75 -2.23 -8.52
N VAL A 166 5.34 -1.05 -8.06
CA VAL A 166 4.03 -0.89 -7.38
C VAL A 166 2.87 -1.22 -8.32
N GLY A 167 3.01 -0.89 -9.61
CA GLY A 167 2.04 -1.30 -10.64
C GLY A 167 1.95 -2.81 -10.78
N ALA A 168 3.09 -3.51 -10.77
CA ALA A 168 3.14 -4.97 -10.85
C ALA A 168 2.56 -5.66 -9.60
N LEU A 169 2.82 -5.13 -8.41
CA LEU A 169 2.31 -5.69 -7.14
C LEU A 169 0.78 -5.78 -7.11
N LYS A 170 0.08 -4.85 -7.75
CA LYS A 170 -1.37 -4.90 -7.88
C LYS A 170 -1.87 -6.18 -8.58
N HIS A 171 -1.05 -6.74 -9.45
CA HIS A 171 -1.37 -7.93 -10.25
C HIS A 171 -0.75 -9.21 -9.69
N SER A 172 -0.10 -9.18 -8.53
CA SER A 172 0.54 -10.35 -7.93
C SER A 172 -0.43 -11.52 -7.70
N ALA A 173 -1.70 -11.22 -7.40
CA ALA A 173 -2.76 -12.21 -7.24
C ALA A 173 -3.01 -13.05 -8.52
N THR A 174 -2.68 -12.52 -9.70
CA THR A 174 -2.78 -13.27 -10.96
C THR A 174 -1.90 -14.52 -10.94
N LEU A 175 -0.70 -14.46 -10.34
CA LEU A 175 0.15 -15.65 -10.23
C LEU A 175 -0.50 -16.74 -9.37
N ALA A 176 -1.22 -16.36 -8.30
CA ALA A 176 -1.96 -17.32 -7.48
C ALA A 176 -3.13 -17.94 -8.26
N GLU A 177 -3.85 -17.12 -9.03
CA GLU A 177 -4.93 -17.60 -9.93
C GLU A 177 -4.39 -18.59 -10.96
N LEU A 178 -3.26 -18.28 -11.59
CA LEU A 178 -2.61 -19.18 -12.55
C LEU A 178 -2.14 -20.49 -11.91
N CYS A 179 -1.57 -20.43 -10.71
CA CYS A 179 -1.19 -21.63 -9.96
C CYS A 179 -2.39 -22.51 -9.62
N ALA A 180 -3.53 -21.92 -9.31
CA ALA A 180 -4.76 -22.68 -9.11
C ALA A 180 -5.25 -23.32 -10.42
N ALA A 181 -5.23 -22.57 -11.52
CA ALA A 181 -5.63 -23.05 -12.84
C ALA A 181 -4.76 -24.20 -13.37
N THR A 182 -3.47 -24.22 -13.02
CA THR A 182 -2.51 -25.27 -13.43
C THR A 182 -2.37 -26.38 -12.38
N ALA A 183 -3.24 -26.44 -11.38
CA ALA A 183 -3.18 -27.40 -10.28
C ALA A 183 -1.80 -27.43 -9.57
N GLY A 184 -1.13 -26.30 -9.49
CA GLY A 184 0.17 -26.14 -8.85
C GLY A 184 1.39 -26.37 -9.76
N ASP A 185 1.19 -26.62 -11.03
CA ASP A 185 2.31 -26.76 -11.97
C ASP A 185 2.79 -25.39 -12.48
N ALA A 186 3.97 -24.97 -12.03
CA ALA A 186 4.55 -23.68 -12.39
C ALA A 186 5.21 -23.63 -13.79
N ARG A 187 5.41 -24.74 -14.46
CA ARG A 187 6.22 -24.81 -15.69
C ARG A 187 5.69 -23.95 -16.83
N SER A 188 4.39 -24.02 -17.09
CA SER A 188 3.73 -23.21 -18.12
C SER A 188 3.75 -21.73 -17.77
N ILE A 189 3.58 -21.39 -16.49
CA ILE A 189 3.62 -20.02 -15.98
C ILE A 189 5.02 -19.43 -16.15
N ILE A 190 6.06 -20.18 -15.77
CA ILE A 190 7.46 -19.78 -15.93
C ILE A 190 7.83 -19.56 -17.41
N ALA A 191 7.36 -20.44 -18.30
CA ALA A 191 7.58 -20.28 -19.73
C ALA A 191 6.92 -19.01 -20.27
N ALA A 192 5.66 -18.76 -19.92
CA ALA A 192 4.93 -17.57 -20.32
C ALA A 192 5.55 -16.27 -19.78
N ILE A 193 6.03 -16.27 -18.53
CA ILE A 193 6.75 -15.13 -17.94
C ILE A 193 8.02 -14.82 -18.74
N ARG A 194 8.84 -15.84 -19.02
CA ARG A 194 10.08 -15.67 -19.78
C ARG A 194 9.82 -15.13 -21.18
N GLU A 195 8.87 -15.70 -21.89
CA GLU A 195 8.49 -15.24 -23.23
C GLU A 195 8.02 -13.78 -23.21
N THR A 196 7.13 -13.44 -22.27
CA THR A 196 6.56 -12.08 -22.18
C THR A 196 7.61 -11.02 -21.82
N CYS A 197 8.63 -11.37 -21.03
CA CYS A 197 9.63 -10.42 -20.55
C CYS A 197 10.95 -10.44 -21.34
N SER A 198 11.12 -11.36 -22.31
CA SER A 198 12.26 -11.38 -23.22
C SER A 198 12.04 -10.56 -24.50
N ALA A 199 10.82 -10.12 -24.71
CA ALA A 199 10.40 -9.27 -25.83
C ALA A 199 10.53 -7.80 -25.48
#